data_2b43fe19b47b19f25d0d48e35e9f7afa
#
_entry.id   2b43fe19b47b19f25d0d48e35e9f7afa
#
_cell.length_a   1.000
_cell.length_b   1.000
_cell.length_c   1.000
_cell.angle_alpha   90.00
_cell.angle_beta   90.00
_cell.angle_gamma   90.00
#
_symmetry.space_group_name_H-M   'P 1'
#
loop_
_entity.id
_entity.type
_entity.pdbx_description
1 polymer ?
#
loop_
_entity_poly.entity_id
_entity_poly.type
_entity_poly.pdbx_seq_one_letter_code
_entity_poly.pdbx_strand_id
1 'polypeptide(L)'
;MTQIPTQRIIQKLDNYLSKNDYSSAKEHLLYWLNESEKMSDNRGILLILNELMGLTRKLGEGEEALGFVNKALAKIEEMNIQNNIGAATTYLNSATVYKAFGKAAEGIELFYKAKDIYEKNLAETDDRLGGLYNNMALSLVDLCRFGEANEFYQKALSVMRKVEGKEPEQAITYLNMASLVEAQFGLEDGEEKIAEYVKEAMQLLDISQNQNDGNYAFVCEKCASVFGYYGYFGYENELNERCRRIYERT
;
A
#
# COMPACT_ATOMS: atom_id res chain seq x y z
N MET A 1 31.70 -1.46 -9.06
CA MET A 1 31.02 -2.22 -8.01
C MET A 1 30.06 -3.17 -8.68
N THR A 2 30.10 -4.45 -8.32
CA THR A 2 29.17 -5.45 -8.87
C THR A 2 27.82 -5.23 -8.20
N GLN A 3 26.75 -5.15 -8.98
CA GLN A 3 25.39 -4.98 -8.47
C GLN A 3 24.61 -6.29 -8.57
N ILE A 4 23.67 -6.53 -7.67
CA ILE A 4 22.77 -7.69 -7.76
C ILE A 4 21.83 -7.54 -8.98
N PRO A 5 21.37 -8.66 -9.59
CA PRO A 5 20.49 -8.63 -10.76
C PRO A 5 19.03 -8.31 -10.38
N THR A 6 18.76 -7.07 -9.98
CA THR A 6 17.48 -6.62 -9.37
C THR A 6 16.25 -7.06 -10.17
N GLN A 7 16.25 -6.88 -11.50
CA GLN A 7 15.11 -7.25 -12.34
C GLN A 7 14.76 -8.74 -12.24
N ARG A 8 15.78 -9.62 -12.28
CA ARG A 8 15.59 -11.08 -12.15
C ARG A 8 15.10 -11.48 -10.76
N ILE A 9 15.58 -10.75 -9.74
CA ILE A 9 15.18 -11.00 -8.34
C ILE A 9 13.69 -10.68 -8.18
N ILE A 10 13.23 -9.52 -8.66
CA ILE A 10 11.83 -9.12 -8.57
C ILE A 10 10.93 -10.03 -9.40
N GLN A 11 11.30 -10.38 -10.64
CA GLN A 11 10.53 -11.34 -11.44
C GLN A 11 10.35 -12.70 -10.74
N LYS A 12 11.40 -13.18 -10.04
CA LYS A 12 11.32 -14.42 -9.29
C LYS A 12 10.45 -14.27 -8.04
N LEU A 13 10.53 -13.12 -7.36
CA LEU A 13 9.67 -12.78 -6.24
C LEU A 13 8.20 -12.78 -6.67
N ASP A 14 7.86 -12.09 -7.77
CA ASP A 14 6.51 -12.02 -8.31
C ASP A 14 5.95 -13.43 -8.62
N ASN A 15 6.79 -14.32 -9.15
CA ASN A 15 6.40 -15.71 -9.41
C ASN A 15 6.11 -16.51 -8.11
N TYR A 16 6.79 -16.23 -7.01
CA TYR A 16 6.47 -16.83 -5.72
C TYR A 16 5.18 -16.24 -5.15
N LEU A 17 5.02 -14.91 -5.22
CA LEU A 17 3.85 -14.21 -4.68
C LEU A 17 2.57 -14.60 -5.43
N SER A 18 2.62 -14.78 -6.75
CA SER A 18 1.47 -15.21 -7.55
C SER A 18 0.98 -16.62 -7.21
N LYS A 19 1.85 -17.45 -6.61
CA LYS A 19 1.54 -18.79 -6.13
C LYS A 19 1.25 -18.87 -4.63
N ASN A 20 1.21 -17.72 -3.94
CA ASN A 20 1.14 -17.62 -2.50
C ASN A 20 2.27 -18.40 -1.77
N ASP A 21 3.41 -18.63 -2.44
CA ASP A 21 4.59 -19.28 -1.86
C ASP A 21 5.44 -18.25 -1.09
N TYR A 22 4.89 -17.78 0.01
CA TYR A 22 5.53 -16.74 0.83
C TYR A 22 6.82 -17.21 1.51
N SER A 23 6.95 -18.50 1.81
CA SER A 23 8.18 -19.09 2.39
C SER A 23 9.34 -18.96 1.42
N SER A 24 9.17 -19.45 0.19
CA SER A 24 10.21 -19.33 -0.86
C SER A 24 10.49 -17.87 -1.22
N ALA A 25 9.47 -17.01 -1.22
CA ALA A 25 9.63 -15.56 -1.44
C ALA A 25 10.55 -14.94 -0.38
N LYS A 26 10.32 -15.26 0.90
CA LYS A 26 11.11 -14.74 2.02
C LYS A 26 12.55 -15.27 1.98
N GLU A 27 12.75 -16.55 1.78
CA GLU A 27 14.08 -17.16 1.65
C GLU A 27 14.87 -16.55 0.48
N HIS A 28 14.20 -16.34 -0.65
CA HIS A 28 14.79 -15.71 -1.83
C HIS A 28 15.27 -14.27 -1.52
N LEU A 29 14.45 -13.45 -0.86
CA LEU A 29 14.81 -12.09 -0.48
C LEU A 29 15.95 -12.08 0.54
N LEU A 30 15.92 -12.94 1.56
CA LEU A 30 16.99 -13.03 2.57
C LEU A 30 18.34 -13.46 1.95
N TYR A 31 18.31 -14.40 1.00
CA TYR A 31 19.51 -14.78 0.24
C TYR A 31 20.10 -13.55 -0.49
N TRP A 32 19.27 -12.80 -1.21
CA TRP A 32 19.74 -11.64 -1.97
C TRP A 32 20.11 -10.44 -1.09
N LEU A 33 19.50 -10.30 0.09
CA LEU A 33 19.96 -9.32 1.08
C LEU A 33 21.42 -9.61 1.48
N ASN A 34 21.72 -10.86 1.85
CA ASN A 34 23.07 -11.27 2.22
C ASN A 34 24.07 -11.10 1.06
N GLU A 35 23.70 -11.44 -0.17
CA GLU A 35 24.57 -11.23 -1.33
C GLU A 35 24.81 -9.73 -1.63
N SER A 36 23.78 -8.89 -1.50
CA SER A 36 23.95 -7.43 -1.68
C SER A 36 24.83 -6.81 -0.60
N GLU A 37 24.74 -7.28 0.64
CA GLU A 37 25.63 -6.87 1.73
C GLU A 37 27.10 -7.25 1.44
N LYS A 38 27.38 -8.51 1.02
CA LYS A 38 28.72 -8.96 0.62
C LYS A 38 29.31 -8.14 -0.52
N MET A 39 28.46 -7.73 -1.48
CA MET A 39 28.86 -6.91 -2.62
C MET A 39 28.95 -5.42 -2.29
N SER A 40 28.54 -4.99 -1.11
CA SER A 40 28.38 -3.58 -0.71
C SER A 40 27.48 -2.83 -1.71
N ASP A 41 26.44 -3.50 -2.24
CA ASP A 41 25.45 -2.92 -3.13
C ASP A 41 24.35 -2.24 -2.33
N ASN A 42 24.60 -1.03 -1.87
CA ASN A 42 23.69 -0.26 -1.02
C ASN A 42 22.31 -0.05 -1.65
N ARG A 43 22.22 0.08 -2.99
CA ARG A 43 20.93 0.20 -3.69
C ARG A 43 20.17 -1.12 -3.66
N GLY A 44 20.87 -2.22 -3.90
CA GLY A 44 20.31 -3.56 -3.79
C GLY A 44 19.82 -3.85 -2.37
N ILE A 45 20.60 -3.50 -1.35
CA ILE A 45 20.19 -3.64 0.07
C ILE A 45 18.88 -2.92 0.33
N LEU A 46 18.74 -1.64 -0.05
CA LEU A 46 17.51 -0.88 0.17
C LEU A 46 16.32 -1.46 -0.58
N LEU A 47 16.51 -1.91 -1.83
CA LEU A 47 15.46 -2.56 -2.60
C LEU A 47 14.95 -3.80 -1.86
N ILE A 48 15.85 -4.72 -1.50
CA ILE A 48 15.47 -5.97 -0.83
C ILE A 48 14.83 -5.72 0.54
N LEU A 49 15.33 -4.75 1.30
CA LEU A 49 14.71 -4.38 2.60
C LEU A 49 13.28 -3.86 2.41
N ASN A 50 13.00 -3.08 1.36
CA ASN A 50 11.64 -2.63 1.06
C ASN A 50 10.70 -3.80 0.73
N GLU A 51 11.16 -4.78 -0.07
CA GLU A 51 10.38 -5.98 -0.37
C GLU A 51 10.14 -6.84 0.88
N LEU A 52 11.15 -7.01 1.73
CA LEU A 52 11.03 -7.74 3.01
C LEU A 52 10.05 -7.05 3.97
N MET A 53 10.08 -5.72 4.07
CA MET A 53 9.09 -4.96 4.84
C MET A 53 7.66 -5.22 4.36
N GLY A 54 7.44 -5.22 3.05
CA GLY A 54 6.14 -5.51 2.43
C GLY A 54 5.66 -6.93 2.71
N LEU A 55 6.56 -7.91 2.52
CA LEU A 55 6.25 -9.32 2.70
C LEU A 55 5.97 -9.68 4.17
N THR A 56 6.85 -9.28 5.09
CA THR A 56 6.68 -9.58 6.53
C THR A 56 5.49 -8.87 7.12
N ARG A 57 5.16 -7.65 6.65
CA ARG A 57 3.90 -6.98 6.98
C ARG A 57 2.68 -7.78 6.52
N LYS A 58 2.70 -8.33 5.29
CA LYS A 58 1.62 -9.18 4.76
C LYS A 58 1.45 -10.46 5.58
N LEU A 59 2.55 -11.02 6.08
CA LEU A 59 2.57 -12.24 6.90
C LEU A 59 2.22 -11.99 8.38
N GLY A 60 2.09 -10.73 8.82
CA GLY A 60 1.83 -10.40 10.22
C GLY A 60 3.05 -10.56 11.14
N GLU A 61 4.26 -10.61 10.59
CA GLU A 61 5.53 -10.82 11.31
C GLU A 61 6.08 -9.48 11.80
N GLY A 62 5.42 -8.87 12.79
CA GLY A 62 5.66 -7.48 13.20
C GLY A 62 7.06 -7.18 13.69
N GLU A 63 7.65 -8.03 14.53
CA GLU A 63 9.01 -7.81 15.05
C GLU A 63 10.06 -7.81 13.92
N GLU A 64 9.93 -8.74 13.00
CA GLU A 64 10.84 -8.86 11.88
C GLU A 64 10.67 -7.71 10.89
N ALA A 65 9.42 -7.33 10.58
CA ALA A 65 9.11 -6.16 9.75
C ALA A 65 9.74 -4.88 10.31
N LEU A 66 9.60 -4.63 11.61
CA LEU A 66 10.22 -3.49 12.30
C LEU A 66 11.75 -3.59 12.31
N GLY A 67 12.31 -4.79 12.39
CA GLY A 67 13.75 -5.03 12.24
C GLY A 67 14.26 -4.58 10.86
N PHE A 68 13.53 -4.88 9.78
CA PHE A 68 13.86 -4.42 8.43
C PHE A 68 13.68 -2.92 8.26
N VAL A 69 12.66 -2.31 8.88
CA VAL A 69 12.50 -0.85 8.95
C VAL A 69 13.75 -0.20 9.53
N ASN A 70 14.19 -0.64 10.70
CA ASN A 70 15.37 -0.06 11.35
C ASN A 70 16.63 -0.17 10.49
N LYS A 71 16.85 -1.32 9.83
CA LYS A 71 17.97 -1.53 8.90
C LYS A 71 17.89 -0.58 7.70
N ALA A 72 16.70 -0.41 7.11
CA ALA A 72 16.50 0.44 5.95
C ALA A 72 16.71 1.93 6.27
N LEU A 73 16.19 2.40 7.40
CA LEU A 73 16.39 3.78 7.87
C LEU A 73 17.87 4.06 8.17
N ALA A 74 18.56 3.15 8.87
CA ALA A 74 19.99 3.27 9.11
C ALA A 74 20.80 3.31 7.79
N LYS A 75 20.40 2.52 6.79
CA LYS A 75 21.06 2.51 5.48
C LYS A 75 20.87 3.83 4.72
N ILE A 76 19.71 4.47 4.80
CA ILE A 76 19.46 5.81 4.24
C ILE A 76 20.41 6.83 4.84
N GLU A 77 20.61 6.81 6.17
CA GLU A 77 21.54 7.72 6.86
C GLU A 77 22.99 7.45 6.45
N GLU A 78 23.43 6.18 6.44
CA GLU A 78 24.78 5.78 6.00
C GLU A 78 25.08 6.26 4.58
N MET A 79 24.10 6.19 3.68
CA MET A 79 24.25 6.59 2.28
C MET A 79 24.14 8.12 2.07
N ASN A 80 23.74 8.89 3.06
CA ASN A 80 23.43 10.33 2.96
C ASN A 80 22.41 10.67 1.85
N ILE A 81 21.34 9.89 1.75
CA ILE A 81 20.32 10.03 0.68
C ILE A 81 18.93 10.44 1.20
N GLN A 82 18.84 11.02 2.37
CA GLN A 82 17.60 11.31 3.09
C GLN A 82 16.57 12.12 2.28
N ASN A 83 17.01 12.83 1.26
CA ASN A 83 16.19 13.76 0.48
C ASN A 83 15.91 13.27 -0.96
N ASN A 84 16.21 12.02 -1.29
CA ASN A 84 15.92 11.50 -2.63
C ASN A 84 14.61 10.67 -2.68
N ILE A 85 14.11 10.45 -3.89
CA ILE A 85 12.87 9.69 -4.13
C ILE A 85 12.95 8.25 -3.58
N GLY A 86 14.12 7.60 -3.65
CA GLY A 86 14.31 6.26 -3.10
C GLY A 86 14.16 6.22 -1.58
N ALA A 87 14.69 7.23 -0.88
CA ALA A 87 14.48 7.37 0.56
C ALA A 87 13.00 7.63 0.88
N ALA A 88 12.31 8.47 0.09
CA ALA A 88 10.88 8.72 0.28
C ALA A 88 10.05 7.43 0.16
N THR A 89 10.35 6.56 -0.82
CA THR A 89 9.72 5.24 -0.92
C THR A 89 9.97 4.39 0.32
N THR A 90 11.19 4.40 0.83
CA THR A 90 11.53 3.65 2.04
C THR A 90 10.84 4.24 3.28
N TYR A 91 10.75 5.56 3.41
CA TYR A 91 9.98 6.21 4.50
C TYR A 91 8.50 5.85 4.44
N LEU A 92 7.88 5.89 3.25
CA LEU A 92 6.50 5.47 3.03
C LEU A 92 6.27 4.02 3.46
N ASN A 93 7.13 3.09 3.01
CA ASN A 93 7.01 1.68 3.36
C ASN A 93 7.21 1.45 4.85
N SER A 94 8.19 2.11 5.47
CA SER A 94 8.44 2.06 6.91
C SER A 94 7.25 2.56 7.72
N ALA A 95 6.67 3.70 7.34
CA ALA A 95 5.48 4.24 7.99
C ALA A 95 4.28 3.31 7.87
N THR A 96 4.13 2.65 6.70
CA THR A 96 3.07 1.66 6.46
C THR A 96 3.25 0.42 7.35
N VAL A 97 4.49 -0.01 7.61
CA VAL A 97 4.79 -1.08 8.57
C VAL A 97 4.40 -0.65 9.98
N TYR A 98 4.83 0.52 10.44
CA TYR A 98 4.45 1.04 11.77
C TYR A 98 2.93 1.07 11.94
N LYS A 99 2.21 1.62 10.96
CA LYS A 99 0.74 1.67 10.96
C LYS A 99 0.13 0.27 11.07
N ALA A 100 0.61 -0.69 10.27
CA ALA A 100 0.05 -2.05 10.22
C ALA A 100 0.15 -2.80 11.57
N PHE A 101 1.12 -2.43 12.40
CA PHE A 101 1.33 -3.04 13.72
C PHE A 101 0.91 -2.12 14.88
N GLY A 102 -0.06 -1.21 14.65
CA GLY A 102 -0.66 -0.37 15.69
C GLY A 102 0.25 0.74 16.22
N LYS A 103 1.30 1.09 15.49
CA LYS A 103 2.31 2.09 15.84
C LYS A 103 2.22 3.34 14.98
N ALA A 104 1.00 3.77 14.64
CA ALA A 104 0.77 4.91 13.75
C ALA A 104 1.47 6.19 14.25
N ALA A 105 1.50 6.43 15.56
CA ALA A 105 2.16 7.58 16.15
C ALA A 105 3.69 7.60 15.93
N GLU A 106 4.32 6.43 15.87
CA GLU A 106 5.77 6.29 15.60
C GLU A 106 6.09 6.48 14.12
N GLY A 107 5.14 6.10 13.24
CA GLY A 107 5.31 6.15 11.77
C GLY A 107 4.93 7.46 11.11
N ILE A 108 4.10 8.31 11.73
CA ILE A 108 3.49 9.46 11.04
C ILE A 108 4.52 10.47 10.49
N GLU A 109 5.61 10.71 11.21
CA GLU A 109 6.68 11.60 10.77
C GLU A 109 7.40 11.10 9.51
N LEU A 110 7.47 9.78 9.31
CA LEU A 110 8.03 9.21 8.09
C LEU A 110 7.12 9.45 6.88
N PHE A 111 5.78 9.42 7.07
CA PHE A 111 4.85 9.83 6.03
C PHE A 111 5.04 11.30 5.64
N TYR A 112 5.21 12.21 6.59
CA TYR A 112 5.49 13.62 6.28
C TYR A 112 6.81 13.80 5.53
N LYS A 113 7.89 13.10 5.93
CA LYS A 113 9.16 13.11 5.19
C LYS A 113 8.99 12.61 3.76
N ALA A 114 8.29 11.50 3.56
CA ALA A 114 8.01 10.97 2.23
C ALA A 114 7.21 11.96 1.39
N LYS A 115 6.17 12.59 1.98
CA LYS A 115 5.33 13.59 1.35
C LYS A 115 6.14 14.78 0.84
N ASP A 116 6.97 15.38 1.70
CA ASP A 116 7.75 16.56 1.35
C ASP A 116 8.72 16.28 0.19
N ILE A 117 9.31 15.07 0.15
CA ILE A 117 10.20 14.67 -0.94
C ILE A 117 9.41 14.40 -2.22
N TYR A 118 8.30 13.69 -2.15
CA TYR A 118 7.49 13.36 -3.33
C TYR A 118 6.86 14.61 -3.94
N GLU A 119 6.22 15.47 -3.13
CA GLU A 119 5.61 16.72 -3.61
C GLU A 119 6.63 17.64 -4.29
N LYS A 120 7.91 17.63 -3.85
CA LYS A 120 8.98 18.42 -4.44
C LYS A 120 9.53 17.85 -5.75
N ASN A 121 9.52 16.52 -5.92
CA ASN A 121 10.30 15.86 -6.97
C ASN A 121 9.45 15.11 -7.99
N LEU A 122 8.18 14.85 -7.73
CA LEU A 122 7.28 14.14 -8.62
C LEU A 122 6.30 15.09 -9.30
N ALA A 123 5.82 14.70 -10.48
CA ALA A 123 4.71 15.39 -11.12
C ALA A 123 3.43 15.23 -10.28
N GLU A 124 2.54 16.22 -10.32
CA GLU A 124 1.24 16.16 -9.60
C GLU A 124 0.34 14.99 -10.01
N THR A 125 0.61 14.40 -11.18
CA THR A 125 -0.10 13.24 -11.71
C THR A 125 0.63 11.92 -11.44
N ASP A 126 1.73 11.93 -10.69
CA ASP A 126 2.44 10.71 -10.34
C ASP A 126 1.61 9.88 -9.35
N ASP A 127 1.30 8.64 -9.72
CA ASP A 127 0.40 7.75 -8.95
C ASP A 127 0.94 7.41 -7.55
N ARG A 128 2.26 7.51 -7.34
CA ARG A 128 2.89 7.34 -6.02
C ARG A 128 2.37 8.35 -4.99
N LEU A 129 2.01 9.57 -5.43
CA LEU A 129 1.39 10.57 -4.55
C LEU A 129 0.00 10.11 -4.07
N GLY A 130 -0.81 9.51 -4.96
CA GLY A 130 -2.11 8.96 -4.59
C GLY A 130 -1.99 7.88 -3.52
N GLY A 131 -1.07 6.92 -3.71
CA GLY A 131 -0.78 5.87 -2.74
C GLY A 131 -0.26 6.41 -1.40
N LEU A 132 0.65 7.39 -1.43
CA LEU A 132 1.17 8.06 -0.24
C LEU A 132 0.04 8.72 0.57
N TYR A 133 -0.77 9.57 -0.08
CA TYR A 133 -1.84 10.30 0.61
C TYR A 133 -2.88 9.35 1.21
N ASN A 134 -3.25 8.28 0.50
CA ASN A 134 -4.19 7.28 1.02
C ASN A 134 -3.63 6.55 2.26
N ASN A 135 -2.37 6.11 2.23
CA ASN A 135 -1.75 5.44 3.37
C ASN A 135 -1.54 6.39 4.57
N MET A 136 -1.20 7.64 4.31
CA MET A 136 -1.06 8.67 5.33
C MET A 136 -2.41 8.96 6.00
N ALA A 137 -3.49 9.08 5.20
CA ALA A 137 -4.84 9.27 5.72
C ALA A 137 -5.27 8.11 6.63
N LEU A 138 -5.02 6.85 6.24
CA LEU A 138 -5.28 5.69 7.09
C LEU A 138 -4.55 5.78 8.45
N SER A 139 -3.30 6.24 8.45
CA SER A 139 -2.53 6.42 9.68
C SER A 139 -3.09 7.55 10.56
N LEU A 140 -3.60 8.62 9.95
CA LEU A 140 -4.22 9.73 10.64
C LEU A 140 -5.58 9.35 11.25
N VAL A 141 -6.33 8.43 10.61
CA VAL A 141 -7.56 7.85 11.20
C VAL A 141 -7.21 7.10 12.50
N ASP A 142 -6.16 6.26 12.49
CA ASP A 142 -5.72 5.54 13.69
C ASP A 142 -5.30 6.50 14.82
N LEU A 143 -4.88 7.73 14.47
CA LEU A 143 -4.51 8.80 15.41
C LEU A 143 -5.69 9.72 15.79
N CYS A 144 -6.92 9.40 15.36
CA CYS A 144 -8.12 10.22 15.54
C CYS A 144 -8.00 11.66 14.95
N ARG A 145 -7.08 11.87 13.97
CA ARG A 145 -6.89 13.15 13.26
C ARG A 145 -7.79 13.19 12.02
N PHE A 146 -9.09 13.05 12.22
CA PHE A 146 -10.08 12.80 11.15
C PHE A 146 -10.14 13.91 10.09
N GLY A 147 -10.03 15.18 10.49
CA GLY A 147 -10.03 16.31 9.56
C GLY A 147 -8.87 16.23 8.57
N GLU A 148 -7.66 16.01 9.07
CA GLU A 148 -6.47 15.85 8.24
C GLU A 148 -6.54 14.58 7.37
N ALA A 149 -7.04 13.48 7.93
CA ALA A 149 -7.24 12.25 7.17
C ALA A 149 -8.15 12.48 5.96
N ASN A 150 -9.27 13.18 6.15
CA ASN A 150 -10.18 13.53 5.05
C ASN A 150 -9.48 14.38 3.98
N GLU A 151 -8.68 15.39 4.37
CA GLU A 151 -7.92 16.21 3.42
C GLU A 151 -6.97 15.36 2.56
N PHE A 152 -6.27 14.41 3.16
CA PHE A 152 -5.37 13.52 2.42
C PHE A 152 -6.10 12.52 1.53
N TYR A 153 -7.27 11.99 1.93
CA TYR A 153 -8.10 11.19 1.03
C TYR A 153 -8.57 11.99 -0.18
N GLN A 154 -8.97 13.25 0.00
CA GLN A 154 -9.34 14.12 -1.12
C GLN A 154 -8.16 14.38 -2.06
N LYS A 155 -6.95 14.60 -1.52
CA LYS A 155 -5.73 14.71 -2.32
C LYS A 155 -5.44 13.42 -3.09
N ALA A 156 -5.58 12.25 -2.46
CA ALA A 156 -5.41 10.95 -3.13
C ALA A 156 -6.36 10.80 -4.32
N LEU A 157 -7.66 11.05 -4.11
CA LEU A 157 -8.65 11.03 -5.18
C LEU A 157 -8.34 12.04 -6.29
N SER A 158 -7.87 13.26 -5.94
CA SER A 158 -7.50 14.28 -6.93
C SER A 158 -6.35 13.85 -7.83
N VAL A 159 -5.35 13.11 -7.30
CA VAL A 159 -4.26 12.54 -8.10
C VAL A 159 -4.79 11.39 -8.97
N MET A 160 -5.49 10.42 -8.36
CA MET A 160 -5.96 9.21 -9.03
C MET A 160 -6.92 9.51 -10.19
N ARG A 161 -7.79 10.52 -10.07
CA ARG A 161 -8.70 10.96 -11.14
C ARG A 161 -8.01 11.52 -12.37
N LYS A 162 -6.74 11.95 -12.25
CA LYS A 162 -5.95 12.46 -13.38
C LYS A 162 -5.18 11.35 -14.11
N VAL A 163 -5.21 10.13 -13.60
CA VAL A 163 -4.47 8.98 -14.13
C VAL A 163 -5.46 7.94 -14.62
N GLU A 164 -5.38 7.58 -15.88
CA GLU A 164 -6.24 6.55 -16.50
C GLU A 164 -6.01 5.18 -15.81
N GLY A 165 -7.10 4.44 -15.61
CA GLY A 165 -7.06 3.09 -15.04
C GLY A 165 -6.89 3.04 -13.52
N LYS A 166 -7.07 4.18 -12.81
CA LYS A 166 -6.98 4.26 -11.35
C LYS A 166 -8.33 4.22 -10.63
N GLU A 167 -9.38 3.85 -11.32
CA GLU A 167 -10.72 3.67 -10.74
C GLU A 167 -10.73 2.64 -9.61
N PRO A 168 -10.01 1.48 -9.71
CA PRO A 168 -9.95 0.52 -8.60
C PRO A 168 -9.33 1.11 -7.33
N GLU A 169 -8.24 1.87 -7.44
CA GLU A 169 -7.60 2.53 -6.30
C GLU A 169 -8.47 3.65 -5.72
N GLN A 170 -9.25 4.35 -6.54
CA GLN A 170 -10.25 5.31 -6.07
C GLN A 170 -11.33 4.60 -5.25
N ALA A 171 -11.79 3.41 -5.68
CA ALA A 171 -12.77 2.62 -4.92
C ALA A 171 -12.25 2.25 -3.53
N ILE A 172 -10.99 1.78 -3.41
CA ILE A 172 -10.35 1.56 -2.10
C ILE A 172 -10.39 2.84 -1.26
N THR A 173 -10.06 3.99 -1.86
CA THR A 173 -10.03 5.26 -1.13
C THR A 173 -11.41 5.64 -0.63
N TYR A 174 -12.48 5.46 -1.41
CA TYR A 174 -13.85 5.71 -0.95
C TYR A 174 -14.26 4.77 0.19
N LEU A 175 -13.91 3.48 0.14
CA LEU A 175 -14.17 2.56 1.25
C LEU A 175 -13.40 2.95 2.52
N ASN A 176 -12.16 3.44 2.38
CA ASN A 176 -11.41 3.98 3.50
C ASN A 176 -12.06 5.25 4.07
N MET A 177 -12.68 6.10 3.22
CA MET A 177 -13.44 7.28 3.67
C MET A 177 -14.75 6.86 4.36
N ALA A 178 -15.40 5.78 3.95
CA ALA A 178 -16.53 5.22 4.70
C ALA A 178 -16.10 4.79 6.11
N SER A 179 -14.97 4.10 6.22
CA SER A 179 -14.40 3.70 7.53
C SER A 179 -13.97 4.90 8.38
N LEU A 180 -13.50 6.01 7.76
CA LEU A 180 -13.21 7.26 8.48
C LEU A 180 -14.50 7.85 9.08
N VAL A 181 -15.61 7.91 8.31
CA VAL A 181 -16.88 8.41 8.80
C VAL A 181 -17.38 7.56 9.97
N GLU A 182 -17.32 6.25 9.85
CA GLU A 182 -17.65 5.33 10.95
C GLU A 182 -16.79 5.57 12.18
N ALA A 183 -15.49 5.71 12.04
CA ALA A 183 -14.58 5.95 13.15
C ALA A 183 -14.86 7.29 13.86
N GLN A 184 -15.33 8.29 13.14
CA GLN A 184 -15.62 9.63 13.65
C GLN A 184 -17.00 9.75 14.27
N PHE A 185 -18.03 9.15 13.68
CA PHE A 185 -19.44 9.40 14.00
C PHE A 185 -20.19 8.12 14.45
N GLY A 186 -19.61 6.93 14.24
CA GLY A 186 -20.29 5.66 14.41
C GLY A 186 -21.12 5.28 13.18
N LEU A 187 -21.66 4.04 13.22
CA LEU A 187 -22.46 3.51 12.09
C LEU A 187 -23.80 4.23 11.95
N GLU A 188 -24.50 4.52 13.05
CA GLU A 188 -25.84 5.11 13.02
C GLU A 188 -25.79 6.56 12.52
N ASP A 189 -24.97 7.41 13.12
CA ASP A 189 -24.88 8.82 12.75
C ASP A 189 -24.16 9.04 11.40
N GLY A 190 -23.33 8.06 10.98
CA GLY A 190 -22.58 8.07 9.72
C GLY A 190 -23.29 7.41 8.55
N GLU A 191 -24.44 6.74 8.74
CA GLU A 191 -25.06 5.80 7.79
C GLU A 191 -25.20 6.39 6.38
N GLU A 192 -25.78 7.58 6.26
CA GLU A 192 -26.03 8.22 4.95
C GLU A 192 -24.72 8.45 4.18
N LYS A 193 -23.69 8.96 4.88
CA LYS A 193 -22.40 9.28 4.25
C LYS A 193 -21.58 8.02 3.95
N ILE A 194 -21.67 7.01 4.80
CA ILE A 194 -21.08 5.69 4.56
C ILE A 194 -21.68 5.06 3.30
N ALA A 195 -23.04 5.07 3.20
CA ALA A 195 -23.74 4.52 2.04
C ALA A 195 -23.38 5.24 0.74
N GLU A 196 -23.22 6.59 0.78
CA GLU A 196 -22.74 7.38 -0.36
C GLU A 196 -21.36 6.88 -0.83
N TYR A 197 -20.38 6.77 0.07
CA TYR A 197 -19.03 6.36 -0.28
C TYR A 197 -18.95 4.90 -0.75
N VAL A 198 -19.72 4.00 -0.13
CA VAL A 198 -19.81 2.60 -0.55
C VAL A 198 -20.38 2.51 -1.97
N LYS A 199 -21.40 3.32 -2.31
CA LYS A 199 -21.99 3.37 -3.64
C LYS A 199 -21.00 3.89 -4.70
N GLU A 200 -20.24 4.96 -4.39
CA GLU A 200 -19.17 5.46 -5.27
C GLU A 200 -18.11 4.39 -5.55
N ALA A 201 -17.68 3.67 -4.51
CA ALA A 201 -16.72 2.58 -4.66
C ALA A 201 -17.26 1.45 -5.54
N MET A 202 -18.54 1.07 -5.37
CA MET A 202 -19.21 0.07 -6.20
C MET A 202 -19.22 0.47 -7.68
N GLN A 203 -19.61 1.71 -7.99
CA GLN A 203 -19.65 2.21 -9.37
C GLN A 203 -18.27 2.19 -10.04
N LEU A 204 -17.23 2.59 -9.31
CA LEU A 204 -15.85 2.58 -9.81
C LEU A 204 -15.36 1.16 -10.12
N LEU A 205 -15.66 0.19 -9.25
CA LEU A 205 -15.32 -1.22 -9.48
C LEU A 205 -16.11 -1.81 -10.67
N ASP A 206 -17.35 -1.39 -10.88
CA ASP A 206 -18.16 -1.86 -12.02
C ASP A 206 -17.65 -1.30 -13.35
N ILE A 207 -17.24 -0.04 -13.39
CA ILE A 207 -16.61 0.56 -14.58
C ILE A 207 -15.29 -0.17 -14.92
N SER A 208 -14.55 -0.60 -13.91
CA SER A 208 -13.24 -1.22 -14.04
C SER A 208 -13.27 -2.72 -14.42
N GLN A 209 -14.43 -3.34 -14.52
CA GLN A 209 -14.54 -4.78 -14.80
C GLN A 209 -13.79 -5.24 -16.07
N ASN A 210 -13.63 -4.35 -17.03
CA ASN A 210 -12.95 -4.66 -18.30
C ASN A 210 -11.41 -4.66 -18.16
N GLN A 211 -10.83 -4.14 -17.08
CA GLN A 211 -9.39 -4.18 -16.83
C GLN A 211 -8.91 -5.62 -16.66
N ASN A 212 -9.69 -6.45 -15.95
CA ASN A 212 -9.59 -7.91 -15.86
C ASN A 212 -8.15 -8.44 -15.69
N ASP A 213 -7.32 -7.71 -14.96
CA ASP A 213 -5.93 -8.02 -14.67
C ASP A 213 -5.69 -8.34 -13.18
N GLY A 214 -4.46 -8.71 -12.84
CA GLY A 214 -4.09 -9.06 -11.47
C GLY A 214 -4.24 -7.91 -10.47
N ASN A 215 -4.09 -6.64 -10.91
CA ASN A 215 -4.30 -5.48 -10.05
C ASN A 215 -5.79 -5.33 -9.70
N TYR A 216 -6.66 -5.43 -10.69
CA TYR A 216 -8.10 -5.39 -10.46
C TYR A 216 -8.56 -6.55 -9.55
N ALA A 217 -8.05 -7.78 -9.77
CA ALA A 217 -8.36 -8.91 -8.89
C ALA A 217 -7.94 -8.64 -7.44
N PHE A 218 -6.73 -8.12 -7.23
CA PHE A 218 -6.24 -7.76 -5.90
C PHE A 218 -7.11 -6.69 -5.23
N VAL A 219 -7.59 -5.69 -5.97
CA VAL A 219 -8.49 -4.67 -5.45
C VAL A 219 -9.84 -5.28 -5.09
N CYS A 220 -10.43 -6.13 -5.95
CA CYS A 220 -11.67 -6.83 -5.66
C CYS A 220 -11.56 -7.64 -4.36
N GLU A 221 -10.49 -8.41 -4.19
CA GLU A 221 -10.22 -9.19 -2.97
C GLU A 221 -10.19 -8.30 -1.71
N LYS A 222 -9.52 -7.15 -1.80
CA LYS A 222 -9.44 -6.20 -0.68
C LYS A 222 -10.77 -5.53 -0.36
N CYS A 223 -11.55 -5.21 -1.36
CA CYS A 223 -12.81 -4.49 -1.20
C CYS A 223 -13.95 -5.41 -0.74
N ALA A 224 -13.96 -6.68 -1.16
CA ALA A 224 -15.06 -7.61 -0.94
C ALA A 224 -15.49 -7.68 0.54
N SER A 225 -14.57 -7.91 1.46
CA SER A 225 -14.86 -7.99 2.89
C SER A 225 -15.40 -6.69 3.48
N VAL A 226 -15.01 -5.53 2.93
CA VAL A 226 -15.51 -4.22 3.39
C VAL A 226 -16.96 -4.02 2.96
N PHE A 227 -17.32 -4.44 1.73
CA PHE A 227 -18.71 -4.44 1.30
C PHE A 227 -19.57 -5.37 2.18
N GLY A 228 -19.08 -6.59 2.50
CA GLY A 228 -19.75 -7.50 3.42
C GLY A 228 -19.95 -6.88 4.80
N TYR A 229 -18.93 -6.19 5.34
CA TYR A 229 -19.01 -5.49 6.61
C TYR A 229 -20.14 -4.44 6.64
N TYR A 230 -20.33 -3.68 5.57
CA TYR A 230 -21.41 -2.70 5.44
C TYR A 230 -22.75 -3.31 4.96
N GLY A 231 -22.89 -4.65 4.94
CA GLY A 231 -24.15 -5.35 4.63
C GLY A 231 -24.42 -5.59 3.14
N TYR A 232 -23.48 -5.30 2.25
CA TYR A 232 -23.60 -5.53 0.80
C TYR A 232 -23.13 -6.95 0.42
N PHE A 233 -23.66 -8.00 1.06
CA PHE A 233 -23.25 -9.40 0.90
C PHE A 233 -23.35 -9.91 -0.54
N GLY A 234 -24.34 -9.44 -1.30
CA GLY A 234 -24.47 -9.81 -2.72
C GLY A 234 -23.29 -9.33 -3.55
N TYR A 235 -22.84 -8.10 -3.30
CA TYR A 235 -21.72 -7.50 -4.00
C TYR A 235 -20.36 -8.07 -3.54
N GLU A 236 -20.22 -8.38 -2.25
CA GLU A 236 -19.07 -9.13 -1.73
C GLU A 236 -18.87 -10.43 -2.48
N ASN A 237 -19.95 -11.24 -2.62
CA ASN A 237 -19.89 -12.49 -3.35
C ASN A 237 -19.53 -12.28 -4.84
N GLU A 238 -20.07 -11.25 -5.47
CA GLU A 238 -19.76 -10.90 -6.84
C GLU A 238 -18.28 -10.54 -7.02
N LEU A 239 -17.70 -9.72 -6.14
CA LEU A 239 -16.28 -9.37 -6.19
C LEU A 239 -15.37 -10.59 -6.00
N ASN A 240 -15.71 -11.48 -5.07
CA ASN A 240 -14.98 -12.73 -4.88
C ASN A 240 -15.03 -13.62 -6.13
N GLU A 241 -16.16 -13.67 -6.84
CA GLU A 241 -16.27 -14.39 -8.11
C GLU A 241 -15.45 -13.72 -9.24
N ARG A 242 -15.42 -12.37 -9.32
CA ARG A 242 -14.59 -11.63 -10.29
C ARG A 242 -13.11 -11.94 -10.05
N CYS A 243 -12.66 -11.87 -8.80
CA CYS A 243 -11.31 -12.21 -8.38
C CYS A 243 -10.92 -13.65 -8.77
N ARG A 244 -11.75 -14.64 -8.40
CA ARG A 244 -11.52 -16.05 -8.72
C ARG A 244 -11.36 -16.29 -10.22
N ARG A 245 -12.25 -15.73 -11.06
CA ARG A 245 -12.20 -15.89 -12.51
C ARG A 245 -10.91 -15.35 -13.13
N ILE A 246 -10.32 -14.31 -12.55
CA ILE A 246 -9.06 -13.75 -13.06
C ILE A 246 -7.90 -14.67 -12.66
N TYR A 247 -7.82 -15.10 -11.40
CA TYR A 247 -6.74 -15.97 -10.93
C TYR A 247 -6.77 -17.38 -11.56
N GLU A 248 -7.93 -17.89 -11.95
CA GLU A 248 -8.04 -19.18 -12.66
C GLU A 248 -7.57 -19.10 -14.14
N ARG A 249 -7.40 -17.90 -14.71
CA ARG A 249 -6.93 -17.69 -16.10
C ARG A 249 -5.44 -17.44 -16.20
N THR A 250 -4.78 -17.13 -15.10
CA THR A 250 -3.34 -16.85 -15.00
C THR A 250 -2.56 -18.06 -14.51
#